data_abc57c4a271ee2944cf1f06439e6e8e2
#
_entry.id   abc57c4a271ee2944cf1f06439e6e8e2
#
_cell.length_a   1.000
_cell.length_b   1.000
_cell.length_c   1.000
_cell.angle_alpha   90.00
_cell.angle_beta   90.00
_cell.angle_gamma   90.00
#
_symmetry.space_group_name_H-M   'P 1'
#
loop_
_entity.id
_entity.type
_entity.pdbx_description
1 polymer ?
#
loop_
_entity_poly.entity_id
_entity_poly.type
_entity_poly.pdbx_seq_one_letter_code
_entity_poly.pdbx_strand_id
1 'polypeptide(L)'
;MSWGVSDLVVRYGDRLALAGVSLELVPGSIAAVVGADGAGKTTLLRVLAGGQEPQEGEVRRPAPERLGFVSAGSGVYTDLTVEENLAFAARAYGVRNLQERAAELLAATALGQARDRLGEHLSGGMRQKLGVAMALIHRPDLLILDEPTTGLDPVSRVEIWGLLAGAAAEGAAVLVSTAYLEEAERASYLLVLDEGRPLVAGSADEVLAAVPGVVLEADARPEGLAGWRRGRAWRAWSPEGRPVPGARMVRPDIEDAVIVAAVSRETA
;
A
#
# COMPACT_ATOMS: atom_id res chain seq x y z
N MET A 1 -6.66 -15.23 13.43
CA MET A 1 -7.46 -14.00 13.58
C MET A 1 -7.02 -13.04 12.49
N SER A 2 -7.93 -12.37 11.80
CA SER A 2 -7.62 -11.31 10.83
C SER A 2 -7.75 -9.94 11.49
N TRP A 3 -7.02 -8.97 10.95
CA TRP A 3 -7.06 -7.56 11.35
C TRP A 3 -7.87 -6.76 10.33
N GLY A 4 -8.17 -5.50 10.60
CA GLY A 4 -8.84 -4.67 9.59
C GLY A 4 -9.84 -3.67 10.16
N VAL A 5 -10.69 -3.17 9.29
CA VAL A 5 -11.75 -2.22 9.60
C VAL A 5 -13.06 -2.62 8.93
N SER A 6 -14.19 -2.24 9.52
CA SER A 6 -15.54 -2.44 8.96
C SER A 6 -16.32 -1.13 9.04
N ASP A 7 -16.85 -0.69 7.90
CA ASP A 7 -17.71 0.50 7.73
C ASP A 7 -17.14 1.78 8.36
N LEU A 8 -15.83 1.97 8.19
CA LEU A 8 -15.07 3.02 8.84
C LEU A 8 -15.47 4.41 8.31
N VAL A 9 -15.84 5.31 9.22
CA VAL A 9 -16.08 6.73 8.92
C VAL A 9 -15.12 7.60 9.74
N VAL A 10 -14.39 8.49 9.04
CA VAL A 10 -13.46 9.44 9.67
C VAL A 10 -13.70 10.84 9.13
N ARG A 11 -13.79 11.81 10.04
CA ARG A 11 -13.95 13.24 9.73
C ARG A 11 -12.88 14.08 10.41
N TYR A 12 -12.45 15.12 9.73
CA TYR A 12 -11.63 16.22 10.28
C TYR A 12 -12.43 17.51 10.17
N GLY A 13 -13.09 17.93 11.25
CA GLY A 13 -14.10 18.98 11.19
C GLY A 13 -15.22 18.61 10.22
N ASP A 14 -15.49 19.47 9.26
CA ASP A 14 -16.53 19.23 8.24
C ASP A 14 -16.06 18.32 7.08
N ARG A 15 -14.75 18.08 6.97
CA ARG A 15 -14.20 17.26 5.88
C ARG A 15 -14.32 15.78 6.20
N LEU A 16 -15.04 15.05 5.35
CA LEU A 16 -15.10 13.60 5.37
C LEU A 16 -13.79 13.03 4.76
N ALA A 17 -13.03 12.32 5.56
CA ALA A 17 -11.75 11.74 5.13
C ALA A 17 -11.89 10.27 4.74
N LEU A 18 -12.81 9.53 5.40
CA LEU A 18 -13.17 8.16 5.04
C LEU A 18 -14.69 8.00 5.20
N ALA A 19 -15.32 7.27 4.28
CA ALA A 19 -16.77 7.12 4.19
C ALA A 19 -17.16 5.66 3.92
N GLY A 20 -17.35 4.86 4.98
CA GLY A 20 -17.79 3.47 4.89
C GLY A 20 -16.71 2.53 4.36
N VAL A 21 -15.45 2.72 4.74
CA VAL A 21 -14.34 1.88 4.27
C VAL A 21 -14.27 0.59 5.09
N SER A 22 -14.27 -0.55 4.40
CA SER A 22 -14.04 -1.87 4.98
C SER A 22 -12.81 -2.51 4.33
N LEU A 23 -11.97 -3.15 5.14
CA LEU A 23 -10.74 -3.82 4.71
C LEU A 23 -10.42 -4.96 5.68
N GLU A 24 -10.17 -6.14 5.15
CA GLU A 24 -9.67 -7.28 5.92
C GLU A 24 -8.20 -7.54 5.60
N LEU A 25 -7.39 -7.71 6.66
CA LEU A 25 -5.96 -7.98 6.60
C LEU A 25 -5.70 -9.39 7.11
N VAL A 26 -5.32 -10.28 6.20
CA VAL A 26 -5.11 -11.71 6.49
C VAL A 26 -3.64 -11.94 6.86
N PRO A 27 -3.35 -12.64 7.98
CA PRO A 27 -1.99 -13.06 8.30
C PRO A 27 -1.33 -13.82 7.16
N GLY A 28 -0.07 -13.53 6.90
CA GLY A 28 0.68 -14.15 5.80
C GLY A 28 0.40 -13.54 4.42
N SER A 29 -0.30 -12.41 4.35
CA SER A 29 -0.64 -11.75 3.10
C SER A 29 -0.26 -10.26 3.09
N ILE A 30 -0.17 -9.69 1.90
CA ILE A 30 0.05 -8.26 1.68
C ILE A 30 -1.22 -7.67 1.07
N ALA A 31 -1.77 -6.64 1.69
CA ALA A 31 -2.82 -5.80 1.13
C ALA A 31 -2.24 -4.44 0.73
N ALA A 32 -2.69 -3.88 -0.39
CA ALA A 32 -2.32 -2.56 -0.85
C ALA A 32 -3.50 -1.60 -0.85
N VAL A 33 -3.29 -0.39 -0.34
CA VAL A 33 -4.23 0.73 -0.45
C VAL A 33 -3.68 1.73 -1.44
N VAL A 34 -4.41 1.95 -2.52
CA VAL A 34 -4.04 2.86 -3.61
C VAL A 34 -4.99 4.04 -3.66
N GLY A 35 -4.50 5.15 -4.12
CA GLY A 35 -5.30 6.36 -4.35
C GLY A 35 -4.43 7.60 -4.50
N ALA A 36 -4.99 8.64 -5.05
CA ALA A 36 -4.33 9.94 -5.19
C ALA A 36 -4.00 10.58 -3.82
N ASP A 37 -3.24 11.66 -3.82
CA ASP A 37 -3.02 12.45 -2.63
C ASP A 37 -4.35 12.99 -2.08
N GLY A 38 -4.56 12.80 -0.77
CA GLY A 38 -5.81 13.17 -0.13
C GLY A 38 -6.95 12.14 -0.27
N ALA A 39 -6.76 11.01 -0.94
CA ALA A 39 -7.78 9.96 -1.07
C ALA A 39 -8.16 9.24 0.25
N GLY A 40 -7.43 9.49 1.34
CA GLY A 40 -7.73 8.91 2.65
C GLY A 40 -6.76 7.80 3.09
N LYS A 41 -5.76 7.43 2.28
CA LYS A 41 -4.77 6.36 2.58
C LYS A 41 -4.17 6.49 3.97
N THR A 42 -3.44 7.60 4.22
CA THR A 42 -2.79 7.86 5.51
C THR A 42 -3.78 7.88 6.69
N THR A 43 -5.01 8.36 6.48
CA THR A 43 -6.06 8.33 7.50
C THR A 43 -6.43 6.90 7.87
N LEU A 44 -6.65 6.03 6.89
CA LEU A 44 -6.93 4.61 7.12
C LEU A 44 -5.79 3.92 7.90
N LEU A 45 -4.55 4.16 7.47
CA LEU A 45 -3.37 3.59 8.11
C LEU A 45 -3.23 4.08 9.57
N ARG A 46 -3.46 5.36 9.83
CA ARG A 46 -3.42 5.93 11.20
C ARG A 46 -4.50 5.36 12.10
N VAL A 47 -5.70 5.12 11.59
CA VAL A 47 -6.77 4.47 12.37
C VAL A 47 -6.35 3.05 12.74
N LEU A 48 -5.86 2.27 11.78
CA LEU A 48 -5.37 0.91 12.04
C LEU A 48 -4.18 0.88 13.00
N ALA A 49 -3.28 1.88 12.91
CA ALA A 49 -2.16 2.01 13.84
C ALA A 49 -2.55 2.52 15.25
N GLY A 50 -3.79 2.96 15.45
CA GLY A 50 -4.27 3.50 16.73
C GLY A 50 -3.91 4.97 16.97
N GLY A 51 -3.42 5.67 15.95
CA GLY A 51 -3.11 7.09 16.02
C GLY A 51 -4.30 8.02 15.76
N GLN A 52 -5.43 7.46 15.32
CA GLN A 52 -6.67 8.18 15.04
C GLN A 52 -7.87 7.31 15.40
N GLU A 53 -8.81 7.86 16.16
CA GLU A 53 -10.09 7.19 16.43
C GLU A 53 -11.11 7.54 15.35
N PRO A 54 -11.89 6.55 14.86
CA PRO A 54 -12.98 6.78 13.92
C PRO A 54 -14.21 7.33 14.62
N GLN A 55 -15.12 7.96 13.89
CA GLN A 55 -16.43 8.34 14.38
C GLN A 55 -17.43 7.19 14.30
N GLU A 56 -17.29 6.33 13.28
CA GLU A 56 -18.15 5.15 13.09
C GLU A 56 -17.32 3.98 12.54
N GLY A 57 -17.84 2.78 12.71
CA GLY A 57 -17.20 1.55 12.26
C GLY A 57 -16.39 0.85 13.35
N GLU A 58 -15.88 -0.31 13.00
CA GLU A 58 -15.10 -1.16 13.90
C GLU A 58 -13.65 -1.29 13.44
N VAL A 59 -12.72 -1.33 14.39
CA VAL A 59 -11.29 -1.53 14.15
C VAL A 59 -10.81 -2.76 14.89
N ARG A 60 -10.23 -3.71 14.16
CA ARG A 60 -9.58 -4.90 14.69
C ARG A 60 -8.08 -4.81 14.42
N ARG A 61 -7.30 -4.62 15.47
CA ARG A 61 -5.85 -4.51 15.42
C ARG A 61 -5.21 -5.28 16.58
N PRO A 62 -3.95 -5.72 16.46
CA PRO A 62 -3.23 -6.31 17.58
C PRO A 62 -2.93 -5.26 18.66
N ALA A 63 -2.43 -5.71 19.80
CA ALA A 63 -1.86 -4.81 20.81
C ALA A 63 -0.66 -4.02 20.21
N PRO A 64 -0.38 -2.79 20.70
CA PRO A 64 0.69 -1.94 20.14
C PRO A 64 2.06 -2.62 20.06
N GLU A 65 2.36 -3.53 21.00
CA GLU A 65 3.63 -4.29 21.05
C GLU A 65 3.76 -5.32 19.93
N ARG A 66 2.66 -5.60 19.22
CA ARG A 66 2.57 -6.55 18.10
C ARG A 66 2.28 -5.85 16.78
N LEU A 67 2.40 -4.51 16.73
CA LEU A 67 2.16 -3.69 15.57
C LEU A 67 3.43 -2.96 15.14
N GLY A 68 3.82 -3.11 13.89
CA GLY A 68 4.88 -2.33 13.24
C GLY A 68 4.29 -1.23 12.38
N PHE A 69 4.79 0.00 12.50
CA PHE A 69 4.33 1.14 11.71
C PHE A 69 5.50 1.92 11.13
N VAL A 70 5.43 2.18 9.82
CA VAL A 70 6.38 3.06 9.12
C VAL A 70 5.58 4.20 8.51
N SER A 71 5.84 5.41 8.97
CA SER A 71 5.28 6.62 8.35
C SER A 71 6.02 7.00 7.07
N ALA A 72 5.43 7.86 6.25
CA ALA A 72 6.05 8.36 5.01
C ALA A 72 7.46 8.99 5.22
N GLY A 73 7.79 9.43 6.44
CA GLY A 73 9.11 9.95 6.83
C GLY A 73 10.12 8.92 7.31
N SER A 74 9.87 7.61 7.13
CA SER A 74 10.68 6.46 7.58
C SER A 74 10.85 6.28 9.11
N GLY A 75 10.70 7.31 9.93
CA GLY A 75 10.84 7.24 11.40
C GLY A 75 12.28 7.01 11.91
N VAL A 76 13.28 7.18 11.06
CA VAL A 76 14.70 7.01 11.39
C VAL A 76 15.23 8.22 12.16
N TYR A 77 15.89 7.98 13.26
CA TYR A 77 16.63 9.00 14.03
C TYR A 77 17.94 9.32 13.30
N THR A 78 18.05 10.55 12.83
CA THR A 78 19.15 10.99 11.95
C THR A 78 20.48 11.10 12.66
N ASP A 79 20.48 11.38 13.96
CA ASP A 79 21.63 11.51 14.87
C ASP A 79 22.10 10.19 15.51
N LEU A 80 21.39 9.10 15.23
CA LEU A 80 21.79 7.75 15.62
C LEU A 80 22.36 6.97 14.42
N THR A 81 23.27 6.07 14.70
CA THR A 81 23.77 5.12 13.70
C THR A 81 22.68 4.11 13.32
N VAL A 82 22.88 3.36 12.24
CA VAL A 82 21.98 2.25 11.84
C VAL A 82 21.79 1.26 12.99
N GLU A 83 22.89 0.87 13.65
CA GLU A 83 22.82 -0.07 14.78
C GLU A 83 22.09 0.52 15.98
N GLU A 84 22.34 1.78 16.31
CA GLU A 84 21.66 2.47 17.42
C GLU A 84 20.17 2.67 17.16
N ASN A 85 19.75 2.95 15.90
CA ASN A 85 18.34 3.00 15.52
C ASN A 85 17.64 1.64 15.76
N LEU A 86 18.26 0.54 15.32
CA LEU A 86 17.74 -0.81 15.58
C LEU A 86 17.69 -1.13 17.08
N ALA A 87 18.74 -0.77 17.81
CA ALA A 87 18.79 -0.99 19.26
C ALA A 87 17.74 -0.16 20.01
N PHE A 88 17.48 1.07 19.57
CA PHE A 88 16.42 1.91 20.12
C PHE A 88 15.04 1.27 19.92
N ALA A 89 14.72 0.87 18.67
CA ALA A 89 13.46 0.20 18.36
C ALA A 89 13.30 -1.11 19.16
N ALA A 90 14.34 -1.92 19.21
CA ALA A 90 14.33 -3.18 19.95
C ALA A 90 14.06 -2.99 21.45
N ARG A 91 14.65 -1.97 22.06
CA ARG A 91 14.40 -1.62 23.47
C ARG A 91 12.95 -1.18 23.69
N ALA A 92 12.42 -0.35 22.80
CA ALA A 92 11.05 0.15 22.89
C ALA A 92 10.03 -1.00 22.86
N TYR A 93 10.30 -2.05 22.06
CA TYR A 93 9.44 -3.24 21.94
C TYR A 93 9.85 -4.41 22.87
N GLY A 94 10.86 -4.24 23.74
CA GLY A 94 11.30 -5.27 24.69
C GLY A 94 11.92 -6.52 24.06
N VAL A 95 12.57 -6.38 22.90
CA VAL A 95 13.22 -7.50 22.17
C VAL A 95 14.43 -8.00 22.96
N ARG A 96 14.43 -9.29 23.30
CA ARG A 96 15.49 -9.89 24.16
C ARG A 96 16.75 -10.28 23.36
N ASN A 97 16.60 -10.82 22.15
CA ASN A 97 17.70 -11.32 21.31
C ASN A 97 18.10 -10.29 20.24
N LEU A 98 18.40 -9.07 20.67
CA LEU A 98 18.71 -7.96 19.77
C LEU A 98 19.83 -8.28 18.76
N GLN A 99 20.94 -8.85 19.20
CA GLN A 99 22.12 -9.07 18.33
C GLN A 99 21.78 -9.98 17.13
N GLU A 100 21.12 -11.10 17.39
CA GLU A 100 20.70 -12.05 16.35
C GLU A 100 19.69 -11.40 15.39
N ARG A 101 18.64 -10.78 15.95
CA ARG A 101 17.58 -10.15 15.14
C ARG A 101 18.08 -8.95 14.35
N ALA A 102 18.95 -8.14 14.92
CA ALA A 102 19.58 -7.03 14.19
C ALA A 102 20.48 -7.54 13.05
N ALA A 103 21.24 -8.61 13.27
CA ALA A 103 22.08 -9.21 12.22
C ALA A 103 21.23 -9.74 11.05
N GLU A 104 20.10 -10.43 11.32
CA GLU A 104 19.14 -10.88 10.30
C GLU A 104 18.63 -9.69 9.46
N LEU A 105 18.18 -8.63 10.11
CA LEU A 105 17.60 -7.46 9.43
C LEU A 105 18.67 -6.66 8.67
N LEU A 106 19.87 -6.51 9.21
CA LEU A 106 20.99 -5.86 8.53
C LEU A 106 21.39 -6.64 7.26
N ALA A 107 21.35 -7.98 7.30
CA ALA A 107 21.59 -8.80 6.12
C ALA A 107 20.46 -8.65 5.09
N ALA A 108 19.19 -8.74 5.52
CA ALA A 108 18.02 -8.62 4.65
C ALA A 108 17.90 -7.24 3.98
N THR A 109 18.36 -6.17 4.63
CA THR A 109 18.33 -4.78 4.11
C THR A 109 19.62 -4.38 3.36
N ALA A 110 20.64 -5.25 3.35
CA ALA A 110 22.00 -4.93 2.88
C ALA A 110 22.64 -3.71 3.59
N LEU A 111 22.24 -3.44 4.83
CA LEU A 111 22.76 -2.33 5.64
C LEU A 111 23.95 -2.73 6.52
N GLY A 112 24.41 -3.98 6.47
CA GLY A 112 25.50 -4.48 7.31
C GLY A 112 26.80 -3.66 7.26
N GLN A 113 27.19 -3.19 6.07
CA GLN A 113 28.37 -2.33 5.89
C GLN A 113 28.16 -0.87 6.33
N ALA A 114 26.91 -0.48 6.57
CA ALA A 114 26.56 0.86 7.02
C ALA A 114 26.17 0.92 8.49
N ARG A 115 26.36 -0.16 9.26
CA ARG A 115 25.89 -0.26 10.65
C ARG A 115 26.32 0.89 11.56
N ASP A 116 27.55 1.39 11.36
CA ASP A 116 28.14 2.48 12.15
C ASP A 116 27.90 3.87 11.51
N ARG A 117 27.15 3.95 10.39
CA ARG A 117 26.85 5.20 9.70
C ARG A 117 25.62 5.87 10.34
N LEU A 118 25.71 7.18 10.56
CA LEU A 118 24.59 7.99 11.07
C LEU A 118 23.41 8.01 10.07
N GLY A 119 22.19 8.09 10.59
CA GLY A 119 20.96 8.15 9.79
C GLY A 119 20.95 9.32 8.79
N GLU A 120 21.52 10.48 9.15
CA GLU A 120 21.65 11.63 8.25
C GLU A 120 22.55 11.36 7.03
N HIS A 121 23.53 10.46 7.15
CA HIS A 121 24.45 10.09 6.07
C HIS A 121 23.94 8.93 5.19
N LEU A 122 22.74 8.41 5.44
CA LEU A 122 22.12 7.38 4.62
C LEU A 122 21.45 7.98 3.38
N SER A 123 21.50 7.25 2.26
CA SER A 123 20.65 7.57 1.11
C SER A 123 19.15 7.42 1.46
N GLY A 124 18.26 8.00 0.65
CA GLY A 124 16.82 7.86 0.84
C GLY A 124 16.38 6.40 0.94
N GLY A 125 16.86 5.55 0.00
CA GLY A 125 16.55 4.11 0.01
C GLY A 125 17.11 3.38 1.23
N MET A 126 18.35 3.69 1.66
CA MET A 126 18.90 3.10 2.88
C MET A 126 18.12 3.51 4.12
N ARG A 127 17.70 4.77 4.20
CA ARG A 127 16.89 5.27 5.31
C ARG A 127 15.52 4.61 5.36
N GLN A 128 14.89 4.43 4.21
CA GLN A 128 13.61 3.72 4.14
C GLN A 128 13.73 2.26 4.55
N LYS A 129 14.76 1.55 4.05
CA LYS A 129 15.05 0.16 4.47
C LYS A 129 15.29 0.06 5.98
N LEU A 130 16.02 1.02 6.57
CA LEU A 130 16.22 1.06 8.02
C LEU A 130 14.89 1.25 8.77
N GLY A 131 14.02 2.17 8.31
CA GLY A 131 12.70 2.35 8.89
C GLY A 131 11.86 1.08 8.89
N VAL A 132 11.87 0.35 7.76
CA VAL A 132 11.20 -0.96 7.66
C VAL A 132 11.83 -1.99 8.61
N ALA A 133 13.16 -2.05 8.70
CA ALA A 133 13.86 -2.94 9.63
C ALA A 133 13.51 -2.64 11.09
N MET A 134 13.44 -1.36 11.49
CA MET A 134 13.01 -0.94 12.82
C MET A 134 11.59 -1.42 13.14
N ALA A 135 10.66 -1.30 12.18
CA ALA A 135 9.28 -1.77 12.35
C ALA A 135 9.15 -3.30 12.38
N LEU A 136 10.13 -4.03 11.83
CA LEU A 136 10.17 -5.49 11.82
C LEU A 136 10.93 -6.10 13.00
N ILE A 137 11.65 -5.29 13.82
CA ILE A 137 12.58 -5.77 14.84
C ILE A 137 11.93 -6.72 15.84
N HIS A 138 10.67 -6.47 16.20
CA HIS A 138 9.89 -7.19 17.20
C HIS A 138 8.96 -8.28 16.62
N ARG A 139 9.06 -8.59 15.30
CA ARG A 139 8.21 -9.56 14.59
C ARG A 139 6.72 -9.28 14.79
N PRO A 140 6.20 -8.17 14.22
CA PRO A 140 4.82 -7.76 14.41
C PRO A 140 3.83 -8.75 13.80
N ASP A 141 2.60 -8.83 14.36
CA ASP A 141 1.47 -9.53 13.73
C ASP A 141 0.84 -8.72 12.60
N LEU A 142 0.94 -7.38 12.70
CA LEU A 142 0.47 -6.43 11.70
C LEU A 142 1.57 -5.41 11.42
N LEU A 143 1.98 -5.31 10.16
CA LEU A 143 2.93 -4.32 9.66
C LEU A 143 2.20 -3.34 8.74
N ILE A 144 2.26 -2.05 9.06
CA ILE A 144 1.61 -0.97 8.32
C ILE A 144 2.68 -0.01 7.80
N LEU A 145 2.65 0.29 6.48
CA LEU A 145 3.64 1.17 5.85
C LEU A 145 2.92 2.23 5.01
N ASP A 146 3.24 3.49 5.28
CA ASP A 146 2.71 4.63 4.54
C ASP A 146 3.71 5.07 3.47
N GLU A 147 3.40 4.75 2.21
CA GLU A 147 4.18 5.09 1.02
C GLU A 147 5.68 4.71 1.10
N PRO A 148 6.04 3.47 1.46
CA PRO A 148 7.42 3.10 1.77
C PRO A 148 8.37 3.14 0.56
N THR A 149 7.86 3.26 -0.65
CA THR A 149 8.61 3.22 -1.92
C THR A 149 8.65 4.54 -2.66
N THR A 150 7.97 5.57 -2.14
CA THR A 150 7.89 6.88 -2.78
C THR A 150 9.27 7.55 -2.86
N GLY A 151 9.65 8.02 -4.05
CA GLY A 151 10.95 8.66 -4.29
C GLY A 151 12.14 7.72 -4.37
N LEU A 152 11.94 6.40 -4.33
CA LEU A 152 13.00 5.41 -4.44
C LEU A 152 13.29 5.01 -5.89
N ASP A 153 14.54 4.64 -6.15
CA ASP A 153 14.93 4.00 -7.39
C ASP A 153 14.32 2.59 -7.52
N PRO A 154 14.22 2.03 -8.76
CA PRO A 154 13.58 0.72 -8.98
C PRO A 154 14.19 -0.44 -8.19
N VAL A 155 15.51 -0.43 -7.95
CA VAL A 155 16.19 -1.51 -7.20
C VAL A 155 15.77 -1.45 -5.72
N SER A 156 15.85 -0.26 -5.11
CA SER A 156 15.41 -0.04 -3.73
C SER A 156 13.93 -0.41 -3.51
N ARG A 157 13.06 -0.15 -4.51
CA ARG A 157 11.64 -0.58 -4.45
C ARG A 157 11.51 -2.10 -4.37
N VAL A 158 12.23 -2.83 -5.23
CA VAL A 158 12.22 -4.31 -5.22
C VAL A 158 12.72 -4.86 -3.88
N GLU A 159 13.76 -4.25 -3.32
CA GLU A 159 14.29 -4.65 -2.01
C GLU A 159 13.28 -4.43 -0.87
N ILE A 160 12.57 -3.28 -0.85
CA ILE A 160 11.49 -3.05 0.12
C ILE A 160 10.40 -4.10 -0.02
N TRP A 161 9.90 -4.35 -1.24
CA TRP A 161 8.89 -5.40 -1.46
C TRP A 161 9.36 -6.78 -1.04
N GLY A 162 10.67 -7.08 -1.18
CA GLY A 162 11.27 -8.31 -0.65
C GLY A 162 11.17 -8.42 0.88
N LEU A 163 11.39 -7.31 1.60
CA LEU A 163 11.21 -7.26 3.06
C LEU A 163 9.74 -7.48 3.46
N LEU A 164 8.79 -6.87 2.75
CA LEU A 164 7.36 -7.06 2.99
C LEU A 164 6.92 -8.50 2.75
N ALA A 165 7.39 -9.11 1.65
CA ALA A 165 7.12 -10.51 1.35
C ALA A 165 7.73 -11.45 2.40
N GLY A 166 8.94 -11.15 2.89
CA GLY A 166 9.55 -11.87 3.99
C GLY A 166 8.72 -11.81 5.27
N ALA A 167 8.25 -10.61 5.65
CA ALA A 167 7.40 -10.43 6.83
C ALA A 167 6.07 -11.20 6.70
N ALA A 168 5.44 -11.17 5.53
CA ALA A 168 4.24 -11.95 5.26
C ALA A 168 4.50 -13.46 5.34
N ALA A 169 5.62 -13.95 4.79
CA ALA A 169 6.00 -15.35 4.88
C ALA A 169 6.28 -15.80 6.33
N GLU A 170 6.72 -14.90 7.21
CA GLU A 170 6.84 -15.12 8.66
C GLU A 170 5.48 -15.09 9.41
N GLY A 171 4.37 -14.78 8.70
CA GLY A 171 3.01 -14.80 9.23
C GLY A 171 2.41 -13.44 9.57
N ALA A 172 3.11 -12.32 9.35
CA ALA A 172 2.55 -11.00 9.53
C ALA A 172 1.46 -10.70 8.49
N ALA A 173 0.41 -9.99 8.90
CA ALA A 173 -0.44 -9.28 7.95
C ALA A 173 0.28 -7.97 7.56
N VAL A 174 0.38 -7.65 6.28
CA VAL A 174 1.07 -6.46 5.80
C VAL A 174 0.09 -5.54 5.08
N LEU A 175 0.06 -4.26 5.45
CA LEU A 175 -0.69 -3.22 4.77
C LEU A 175 0.28 -2.16 4.25
N VAL A 176 0.26 -1.91 2.95
CA VAL A 176 1.07 -0.87 2.33
C VAL A 176 0.18 0.13 1.60
N SER A 177 0.42 1.43 1.80
CA SER A 177 -0.14 2.46 0.94
C SER A 177 0.83 2.81 -0.18
N THR A 178 0.31 3.08 -1.36
CA THR A 178 1.08 3.55 -2.50
C THR A 178 0.23 4.43 -3.43
N ALA A 179 0.86 5.35 -4.15
CA ALA A 179 0.23 6.06 -5.25
C ALA A 179 0.38 5.31 -6.58
N TYR A 180 1.20 4.25 -6.62
CA TYR A 180 1.54 3.51 -7.84
C TYR A 180 0.75 2.21 -7.95
N LEU A 181 -0.15 2.15 -8.91
CA LEU A 181 -1.00 0.98 -9.13
C LEU A 181 -0.19 -0.27 -9.51
N GLU A 182 0.90 -0.10 -10.26
CA GLU A 182 1.84 -1.17 -10.63
C GLU A 182 2.47 -1.89 -9.42
N GLU A 183 2.66 -1.15 -8.31
CA GLU A 183 3.14 -1.76 -7.07
C GLU A 183 2.07 -2.58 -6.38
N ALA A 184 0.83 -2.12 -6.43
CA ALA A 184 -0.30 -2.79 -5.81
C ALA A 184 -0.63 -4.15 -6.46
N GLU A 185 -0.25 -4.37 -7.72
CA GLU A 185 -0.36 -5.67 -8.40
C GLU A 185 0.47 -6.78 -7.72
N ARG A 186 1.43 -6.41 -6.85
CA ARG A 186 2.22 -7.36 -6.05
C ARG A 186 1.49 -7.82 -4.79
N ALA A 187 0.42 -7.12 -4.40
CA ALA A 187 -0.39 -7.46 -3.23
C ALA A 187 -1.43 -8.53 -3.58
N SER A 188 -1.82 -9.31 -2.58
CA SER A 188 -2.90 -10.31 -2.72
C SER A 188 -4.30 -9.69 -2.64
N TYR A 189 -4.41 -8.48 -2.11
CA TYR A 189 -5.65 -7.72 -2.01
C TYR A 189 -5.39 -6.24 -2.29
N LEU A 190 -6.26 -5.65 -3.07
CA LEU A 190 -6.21 -4.25 -3.48
C LEU A 190 -7.44 -3.51 -2.94
N LEU A 191 -7.22 -2.34 -2.34
CA LEU A 191 -8.25 -1.35 -2.04
C LEU A 191 -7.87 -0.04 -2.72
N VAL A 192 -8.65 0.38 -3.72
CA VAL A 192 -8.48 1.70 -4.31
C VAL A 192 -9.42 2.67 -3.62
N LEU A 193 -8.88 3.74 -3.08
CA LEU A 193 -9.63 4.84 -2.47
C LEU A 193 -9.68 6.03 -3.40
N ASP A 194 -10.86 6.64 -3.48
CA ASP A 194 -11.07 7.89 -4.16
C ASP A 194 -12.00 8.78 -3.31
N GLU A 195 -11.53 9.99 -2.95
CA GLU A 195 -12.24 10.92 -2.08
C GLU A 195 -12.78 10.29 -0.78
N GLY A 196 -11.98 9.43 -0.15
CA GLY A 196 -12.33 8.76 1.10
C GLY A 196 -13.29 7.57 0.95
N ARG A 197 -13.63 7.17 -0.27
CA ARG A 197 -14.56 6.07 -0.55
C ARG A 197 -13.83 4.93 -1.27
N PRO A 198 -14.23 3.67 -1.02
CA PRO A 198 -13.78 2.56 -1.85
C PRO A 198 -14.27 2.76 -3.30
N LEU A 199 -13.35 2.72 -4.25
CA LEU A 199 -13.63 2.71 -5.67
C LEU A 199 -13.61 1.27 -6.21
N VAL A 200 -12.58 0.52 -5.82
CA VAL A 200 -12.36 -0.88 -6.19
C VAL A 200 -11.79 -1.60 -4.97
N ALA A 201 -12.24 -2.83 -4.72
CA ALA A 201 -11.70 -3.65 -3.65
C ALA A 201 -11.77 -5.15 -4.03
N GLY A 202 -10.72 -5.91 -3.72
CA GLY A 202 -10.64 -7.35 -3.97
C GLY A 202 -9.25 -7.82 -4.36
N SER A 203 -9.10 -9.11 -4.65
CA SER A 203 -7.95 -9.67 -5.35
C SER A 203 -7.88 -9.14 -6.79
N ALA A 204 -6.73 -9.24 -7.43
CA ALA A 204 -6.58 -8.83 -8.82
C ALA A 204 -7.62 -9.49 -9.75
N ASP A 205 -7.87 -10.79 -9.57
CA ASP A 205 -8.86 -11.52 -10.36
C ASP A 205 -10.30 -11.03 -10.11
N GLU A 206 -10.67 -10.74 -8.86
CA GLU A 206 -11.99 -10.19 -8.52
C GLU A 206 -12.18 -8.79 -9.10
N VAL A 207 -11.16 -7.94 -9.01
CA VAL A 207 -11.17 -6.58 -9.58
C VAL A 207 -11.35 -6.62 -11.11
N LEU A 208 -10.61 -7.50 -11.79
CA LEU A 208 -10.71 -7.65 -13.24
C LEU A 208 -12.07 -8.25 -13.67
N ALA A 209 -12.60 -9.21 -12.90
CA ALA A 209 -13.90 -9.82 -13.16
C ALA A 209 -15.08 -8.85 -12.94
N ALA A 210 -14.89 -7.84 -12.08
CA ALA A 210 -15.91 -6.84 -11.77
C ALA A 210 -16.03 -5.72 -12.84
N VAL A 211 -15.13 -5.65 -13.83
CA VAL A 211 -15.18 -4.63 -14.90
C VAL A 211 -16.46 -4.80 -15.73
N PRO A 212 -17.38 -3.82 -15.71
CA PRO A 212 -18.61 -3.91 -16.48
C PRO A 212 -18.36 -3.64 -17.97
N GLY A 213 -19.08 -4.32 -18.86
CA GLY A 213 -18.94 -4.13 -20.30
C GLY A 213 -17.62 -4.67 -20.85
N VAL A 214 -17.03 -3.94 -21.79
CA VAL A 214 -15.75 -4.35 -22.42
C VAL A 214 -14.78 -3.18 -22.56
N VAL A 215 -13.49 -3.49 -22.54
CA VAL A 215 -12.42 -2.56 -22.86
C VAL A 215 -11.99 -2.78 -24.32
N LEU A 216 -11.94 -1.71 -25.06
CA LEU A 216 -11.53 -1.67 -26.46
C LEU A 216 -10.16 -1.03 -26.60
N GLU A 217 -9.40 -1.44 -27.61
CA GLU A 217 -8.12 -0.83 -28.01
C GLU A 217 -8.17 -0.41 -29.46
N ALA A 218 -7.70 0.81 -29.76
CA ALA A 218 -7.71 1.40 -31.09
C ALA A 218 -6.48 2.31 -31.30
N ASP A 219 -6.12 2.57 -32.57
CA ASP A 219 -5.03 3.50 -32.91
C ASP A 219 -5.42 4.97 -32.69
N ALA A 220 -6.70 5.29 -32.80
CA ALA A 220 -7.27 6.61 -32.55
C ALA A 220 -8.31 6.54 -31.41
N ARG A 221 -8.54 7.68 -30.75
CA ARG A 221 -9.54 7.77 -29.67
C ARG A 221 -10.93 7.47 -30.22
N PRO A 222 -11.62 6.43 -29.74
CA PRO A 222 -13.00 6.15 -30.14
C PRO A 222 -13.94 7.30 -29.77
N GLU A 223 -14.76 7.75 -30.73
CA GLU A 223 -15.73 8.81 -30.48
C GLU A 223 -16.91 8.31 -29.62
N GLY A 224 -17.40 9.17 -28.73
CA GLY A 224 -18.56 8.89 -27.90
C GLY A 224 -18.31 7.93 -26.74
N LEU A 225 -17.08 7.48 -26.54
CA LEU A 225 -16.71 6.62 -25.41
C LEU A 225 -15.71 7.32 -24.48
N ALA A 226 -15.75 6.97 -23.20
CA ALA A 226 -14.70 7.32 -22.27
C ALA A 226 -13.42 6.58 -22.68
N GLY A 227 -12.39 7.34 -23.04
CA GLY A 227 -11.13 6.79 -23.57
C GLY A 227 -9.90 7.41 -22.92
N TRP A 228 -8.87 6.57 -22.73
CA TRP A 228 -7.58 6.95 -22.15
C TRP A 228 -6.41 6.45 -23.01
N ARG A 229 -5.24 7.05 -22.81
CA ARG A 229 -4.05 6.71 -23.56
C ARG A 229 -3.30 5.56 -22.91
N ARG A 230 -2.92 4.53 -23.69
CA ARG A 230 -2.09 3.40 -23.23
C ARG A 230 -0.91 3.22 -24.19
N GLY A 231 0.24 3.75 -23.84
CA GLY A 231 1.39 3.76 -24.74
C GLY A 231 1.08 4.48 -26.05
N ARG A 232 1.12 3.76 -27.18
CA ARG A 232 0.79 4.31 -28.51
C ARG A 232 -0.68 4.16 -28.89
N ALA A 233 -1.42 3.27 -28.23
CA ALA A 233 -2.82 3.01 -28.51
C ALA A 233 -3.75 3.85 -27.60
N TRP A 234 -5.01 3.87 -27.96
CA TRP A 234 -6.11 4.33 -27.13
C TRP A 234 -6.87 3.14 -26.59
N ARG A 235 -7.21 3.16 -25.32
CA ARG A 235 -8.21 2.30 -24.72
C ARG A 235 -9.49 3.07 -24.47
N ALA A 236 -10.63 2.38 -24.54
CA ALA A 236 -11.93 2.98 -24.29
C ALA A 236 -12.85 1.95 -23.64
N TRP A 237 -13.74 2.42 -22.78
CA TRP A 237 -14.74 1.59 -22.14
C TRP A 237 -16.06 1.65 -22.92
N SER A 238 -16.59 0.47 -23.28
CA SER A 238 -17.91 0.29 -23.88
C SER A 238 -18.82 -0.44 -22.89
N PRO A 239 -19.71 0.25 -22.15
CA PRO A 239 -20.57 -0.37 -21.13
C PRO A 239 -21.53 -1.41 -21.72
N GLU A 240 -21.98 -1.19 -22.93
CA GLU A 240 -22.94 -2.07 -23.63
C GLU A 240 -22.24 -3.16 -24.48
N GLY A 241 -20.90 -3.17 -24.50
CA GLY A 241 -20.14 -4.13 -25.30
C GLY A 241 -20.25 -3.91 -26.81
N ARG A 242 -20.68 -2.72 -27.26
CA ARG A 242 -20.86 -2.43 -28.68
C ARG A 242 -19.52 -2.40 -29.41
N PRO A 243 -19.41 -3.06 -30.56
CA PRO A 243 -18.23 -2.98 -31.39
C PRO A 243 -18.07 -1.55 -31.95
N VAL A 244 -16.83 -1.07 -31.99
CA VAL A 244 -16.49 0.23 -32.58
C VAL A 244 -15.59 -0.01 -33.79
N PRO A 245 -15.86 0.59 -34.95
CA PRO A 245 -15.02 0.44 -36.13
C PRO A 245 -13.55 0.80 -35.84
N GLY A 246 -12.63 -0.06 -36.24
CA GLY A 246 -11.20 0.14 -36.04
C GLY A 246 -10.71 -0.12 -34.61
N ALA A 247 -11.57 -0.59 -33.70
CA ALA A 247 -11.18 -1.01 -32.36
C ALA A 247 -11.33 -2.54 -32.18
N ARG A 248 -10.47 -3.10 -31.36
CA ARG A 248 -10.53 -4.52 -30.95
C ARG A 248 -10.81 -4.64 -29.46
N MET A 249 -11.54 -5.66 -29.07
CA MET A 249 -11.72 -6.00 -27.67
C MET A 249 -10.40 -6.51 -27.08
N VAL A 250 -10.07 -6.06 -25.89
CA VAL A 250 -8.89 -6.50 -25.14
C VAL A 250 -9.26 -6.93 -23.74
N ARG A 251 -8.43 -7.81 -23.15
CA ARG A 251 -8.57 -8.13 -21.73
C ARG A 251 -8.14 -6.89 -20.92
N PRO A 252 -8.96 -6.41 -19.98
CA PRO A 252 -8.58 -5.30 -19.11
C PRO A 252 -7.42 -5.70 -18.19
N ASP A 253 -6.58 -4.75 -17.83
CA ASP A 253 -5.64 -4.83 -16.72
C ASP A 253 -6.20 -4.06 -15.50
N ILE A 254 -5.44 -4.04 -14.39
CA ILE A 254 -5.89 -3.38 -13.16
C ILE A 254 -6.06 -1.86 -13.35
N GLU A 255 -5.22 -1.23 -14.17
CA GLU A 255 -5.35 0.20 -14.48
C GLU A 255 -6.65 0.47 -15.24
N ASP A 256 -6.98 -0.35 -16.23
CA ASP A 256 -8.24 -0.28 -16.94
C ASP A 256 -9.44 -0.44 -15.99
N ALA A 257 -9.38 -1.42 -15.08
CA ALA A 257 -10.44 -1.68 -14.11
C ALA A 257 -10.69 -0.46 -13.20
N VAL A 258 -9.63 0.17 -12.72
CA VAL A 258 -9.71 1.38 -11.87
C VAL A 258 -10.28 2.56 -12.66
N ILE A 259 -9.82 2.78 -13.91
CA ILE A 259 -10.33 3.85 -14.76
C ILE A 259 -11.81 3.63 -15.08
N VAL A 260 -12.20 2.40 -15.44
CA VAL A 260 -13.61 2.06 -15.73
C VAL A 260 -14.49 2.29 -14.50
N ALA A 261 -14.02 1.87 -13.30
CA ALA A 261 -14.77 2.11 -12.07
C ALA A 261 -14.95 3.60 -11.78
N ALA A 262 -13.92 4.44 -11.98
CA ALA A 262 -13.99 5.88 -11.80
C ALA A 262 -15.00 6.52 -12.77
N VAL A 263 -14.89 6.20 -14.08
CA VAL A 263 -15.79 6.73 -15.12
C VAL A 263 -17.22 6.27 -14.89
N SER A 264 -17.44 5.00 -14.50
CA SER A 264 -18.79 4.47 -14.23
C SER A 264 -19.47 5.22 -13.08
N ARG A 265 -18.70 5.61 -12.05
CA ARG A 265 -19.24 6.36 -10.91
C ARG A 265 -19.63 7.80 -11.27
N GLU A 266 -18.88 8.45 -12.18
CA GLU A 266 -19.20 9.80 -12.66
C GLU A 266 -20.45 9.84 -13.55
N THR A 267 -20.80 8.72 -14.18
CA THR A 267 -21.93 8.60 -15.11
C THR A 267 -23.20 8.04 -14.48
N ALA A 268 -23.14 7.55 -13.23
CA ALA A 268 -24.28 7.01 -12.46
C ALA A 268 -24.92 8.08 -11.59
#